data_eb128f6630b6c14284c8a4717adbec5c
#
_entry.id   eb128f6630b6c14284c8a4717adbec5c
#
_cell.length_a   1.000
_cell.length_b   1.000
_cell.length_c   1.000
_cell.angle_alpha   90.00
_cell.angle_beta   90.00
_cell.angle_gamma   90.00
#
_symmetry.space_group_name_H-M   'P 1'
#
loop_
_entity.id
_entity.type
_entity.pdbx_description
1 polymer ?
#
loop_
_entity_poly.entity_id
_entity_poly.type
_entity_poly.pdbx_seq_one_letter_code
_entity_poly.pdbx_strand_id
1 'polypeptide(L)'
;MRLSLLTRAASLVAAAMFATTGAMAVAGAADASVHHYRIPTHLSASKSMVKGSSDTMLNARLTTGFRHLRNIPLGGRVVFLDAIRWRHGKIVLIKVAREVTSTRKGMVGDVSMTVHPMRTTHYVWVFEGTHRLHSSHSRVVVVKG
;
A
#
# COMPACT_ATOMS: atom_id res chain seq x y z
N MET A 1 -61.41 30.48 0.26
CA MET A 1 -59.98 30.73 0.65
C MET A 1 -59.70 30.30 2.11
N ARG A 2 -60.05 29.10 2.50
CA ARG A 2 -59.82 28.59 3.89
C ARG A 2 -59.37 27.12 3.98
N LEU A 3 -58.80 26.54 2.93
CA LEU A 3 -58.38 25.15 2.92
C LEU A 3 -56.83 24.96 2.91
N SER A 4 -56.08 26.06 2.91
CA SER A 4 -54.62 25.97 2.81
C SER A 4 -53.87 25.96 4.15
N LEU A 5 -54.54 26.18 5.27
CA LEU A 5 -53.89 26.25 6.59
C LEU A 5 -53.79 24.90 7.33
N LEU A 6 -54.69 23.96 7.03
CA LEU A 6 -54.68 22.64 7.66
C LEU A 6 -53.64 21.66 7.05
N THR A 7 -53.30 21.86 5.79
CA THR A 7 -52.33 21.01 5.10
C THR A 7 -50.88 21.34 5.49
N ARG A 8 -50.59 22.55 5.97
CA ARG A 8 -49.26 22.95 6.40
C ARG A 8 -48.89 22.47 7.81
N ALA A 9 -49.86 22.28 8.68
CA ALA A 9 -49.62 21.79 10.04
C ALA A 9 -49.26 20.28 10.06
N ALA A 10 -49.88 19.50 9.20
CA ALA A 10 -49.62 18.07 9.10
C ALA A 10 -48.20 17.73 8.56
N SER A 11 -47.71 18.58 7.65
CA SER A 11 -46.34 18.36 7.09
C SER A 11 -45.22 18.67 8.07
N LEU A 12 -45.41 19.57 9.01
CA LEU A 12 -44.40 19.93 10.01
C LEU A 12 -44.23 18.86 11.10
N VAL A 13 -45.30 18.17 11.45
CA VAL A 13 -45.23 17.08 12.44
C VAL A 13 -44.57 15.83 11.86
N ALA A 14 -44.81 15.54 10.58
CA ALA A 14 -44.17 14.43 9.91
C ALA A 14 -42.63 14.64 9.73
N ALA A 15 -42.22 15.88 9.46
CA ALA A 15 -40.80 16.21 9.32
C ALA A 15 -40.00 16.10 10.64
N ALA A 16 -40.64 16.42 11.76
CA ALA A 16 -40.02 16.33 13.08
C ALA A 16 -39.80 14.87 13.55
N MET A 17 -40.71 13.96 13.17
CA MET A 17 -40.56 12.55 13.52
C MET A 17 -39.47 11.83 12.70
N PHE A 18 -39.27 12.24 11.46
CA PHE A 18 -38.19 11.68 10.63
C PHE A 18 -36.79 12.17 11.06
N ALA A 19 -36.69 13.37 11.61
CA ALA A 19 -35.41 13.89 12.08
C ALA A 19 -34.88 13.18 13.33
N THR A 20 -35.78 12.74 14.21
CA THR A 20 -35.37 12.02 15.44
C THR A 20 -34.97 10.56 15.17
N THR A 21 -35.63 9.87 14.25
CA THR A 21 -35.26 8.50 13.88
C THR A 21 -33.99 8.46 13.00
N GLY A 22 -33.77 9.47 12.17
CA GLY A 22 -32.56 9.59 11.36
C GLY A 22 -31.29 9.84 12.19
N ALA A 23 -31.38 10.60 13.27
CA ALA A 23 -30.27 10.90 14.14
C ALA A 23 -29.82 9.67 14.96
N MET A 24 -30.72 8.81 15.40
CA MET A 24 -30.36 7.57 16.09
C MET A 24 -29.73 6.52 15.17
N ALA A 25 -30.15 6.44 13.91
CA ALA A 25 -29.57 5.51 12.95
C ALA A 25 -28.15 5.92 12.55
N VAL A 26 -27.86 7.22 12.52
CA VAL A 26 -26.51 7.73 12.21
C VAL A 26 -25.54 7.54 13.38
N ALA A 27 -26.00 7.70 14.62
CA ALA A 27 -25.17 7.44 15.80
C ALA A 27 -24.81 5.95 15.95
N GLY A 28 -25.73 5.03 15.64
CA GLY A 28 -25.44 3.59 15.65
C GLY A 28 -24.55 3.12 14.49
N ALA A 29 -24.52 3.83 13.36
CA ALA A 29 -23.65 3.50 12.23
C ALA A 29 -22.22 4.04 12.42
N ALA A 30 -22.03 5.07 13.23
CA ALA A 30 -20.70 5.64 13.50
C ALA A 30 -19.84 4.75 14.42
N ASP A 31 -20.46 3.96 15.28
CA ASP A 31 -19.76 3.04 16.17
C ASP A 31 -19.39 1.69 15.51
N ALA A 32 -19.91 1.41 14.31
CA ALA A 32 -19.54 0.26 13.52
C ALA A 32 -18.36 0.55 12.57
N SER A 33 -17.44 1.43 12.94
CA SER A 33 -16.15 1.52 12.27
C SER A 33 -15.39 0.23 12.54
N VAL A 34 -15.60 -0.76 11.69
CA VAL A 34 -14.80 -1.99 11.67
C VAL A 34 -13.36 -1.54 11.46
N HIS A 35 -12.57 -1.51 12.54
CA HIS A 35 -11.14 -1.34 12.44
C HIS A 35 -10.61 -2.49 11.60
N HIS A 36 -10.44 -2.26 10.30
CA HIS A 36 -9.84 -3.23 9.41
C HIS A 36 -8.39 -3.38 9.82
N TYR A 37 -8.12 -4.40 10.62
CA TYR A 37 -6.76 -4.75 10.99
C TYR A 37 -5.98 -5.08 9.73
N ARG A 38 -5.01 -4.23 9.39
CA ARG A 38 -4.12 -4.49 8.27
C ARG A 38 -3.00 -5.43 8.72
N ILE A 39 -2.73 -6.42 7.88
CA ILE A 39 -1.65 -7.37 8.10
C ILE A 39 -0.32 -6.66 7.83
N PRO A 40 0.63 -6.65 8.79
CA PRO A 40 1.95 -6.10 8.56
C PRO A 40 2.68 -6.89 7.48
N THR A 41 3.48 -6.20 6.66
CA THR A 41 4.31 -6.81 5.63
C THR A 41 5.78 -6.49 5.86
N HIS A 42 6.65 -7.32 5.30
CA HIS A 42 8.08 -7.15 5.31
C HIS A 42 8.64 -7.34 3.91
N LEU A 43 9.44 -6.39 3.45
CA LEU A 43 10.11 -6.44 2.15
C LEU A 43 11.62 -6.51 2.37
N SER A 44 12.20 -7.68 2.11
CA SER A 44 13.65 -7.87 2.14
C SER A 44 14.27 -7.50 0.79
N ALA A 45 15.54 -7.13 0.77
CA ALA A 45 16.29 -6.91 -0.46
C ALA A 45 17.70 -7.42 -0.39
N SER A 46 18.21 -7.88 -1.53
CA SER A 46 19.59 -8.28 -1.76
C SER A 46 20.04 -7.87 -3.15
N LYS A 47 21.33 -7.99 -3.44
CA LYS A 47 21.89 -7.81 -4.77
C LYS A 47 22.82 -8.96 -5.11
N SER A 48 22.90 -9.27 -6.40
CA SER A 48 23.89 -10.20 -6.97
C SER A 48 24.43 -9.62 -8.27
N MET A 49 25.65 -9.93 -8.61
CA MET A 49 26.21 -9.58 -9.93
C MET A 49 25.70 -10.58 -10.96
N VAL A 50 25.36 -10.08 -12.16
CA VAL A 50 25.05 -10.94 -13.29
C VAL A 50 26.35 -11.52 -13.84
N LYS A 51 26.44 -12.85 -13.93
CA LYS A 51 27.66 -13.54 -14.39
C LYS A 51 28.02 -13.08 -15.81
N GLY A 52 29.26 -12.59 -15.97
CA GLY A 52 29.76 -12.14 -17.27
C GLY A 52 29.28 -10.77 -17.73
N SER A 53 28.66 -9.99 -16.86
CA SER A 53 28.20 -8.62 -17.14
C SER A 53 28.55 -7.68 -16.00
N SER A 54 28.60 -6.37 -16.30
CA SER A 54 28.67 -5.32 -15.28
C SER A 54 27.31 -5.03 -14.62
N ASP A 55 26.27 -5.71 -15.06
CA ASP A 55 24.93 -5.53 -14.53
C ASP A 55 24.77 -6.10 -13.12
N THR A 56 23.93 -5.46 -12.36
CA THR A 56 23.56 -5.91 -11.02
C THR A 56 22.10 -6.32 -10.98
N MET A 57 21.84 -7.52 -10.53
CA MET A 57 20.49 -8.00 -10.26
C MET A 57 20.09 -7.60 -8.83
N LEU A 58 19.02 -6.83 -8.71
CA LEU A 58 18.39 -6.47 -7.44
C LEU A 58 17.24 -7.43 -7.19
N ASN A 59 17.30 -8.13 -6.06
CA ASN A 59 16.27 -9.10 -5.67
C ASN A 59 15.55 -8.60 -4.44
N ALA A 60 14.25 -8.88 -4.33
CA ALA A 60 13.48 -8.66 -3.13
C ALA A 60 12.48 -9.79 -2.89
N ARG A 61 12.03 -9.92 -1.65
CA ARG A 61 10.98 -10.85 -1.25
C ARG A 61 9.99 -10.16 -0.34
N LEU A 62 8.70 -10.20 -0.74
CA LEU A 62 7.60 -9.68 0.05
C LEU A 62 6.94 -10.80 0.85
N THR A 63 6.82 -10.59 2.15
CA THR A 63 6.22 -11.55 3.09
C THR A 63 5.28 -10.85 4.06
N THR A 64 4.43 -11.60 4.78
CA THR A 64 3.76 -11.10 5.97
C THR A 64 4.77 -10.89 7.09
N GLY A 65 4.56 -9.86 7.93
CA GLY A 65 5.49 -9.47 9.00
C GLY A 65 5.05 -9.84 10.42
N PHE A 66 4.34 -10.94 10.62
CA PHE A 66 3.94 -11.35 11.97
C PHE A 66 5.13 -11.85 12.79
N ARG A 67 5.36 -11.25 13.95
CA ARG A 67 6.50 -11.57 14.84
C ARG A 67 6.55 -13.03 15.32
N HIS A 68 5.40 -13.72 15.37
CA HIS A 68 5.27 -15.08 15.93
C HIS A 68 4.82 -16.12 14.91
N LEU A 69 4.52 -15.72 13.68
CA LEU A 69 4.15 -16.62 12.60
C LEU A 69 5.26 -16.63 11.54
N ARG A 70 5.43 -17.78 10.88
CA ARG A 70 6.34 -17.87 9.72
C ARG A 70 5.95 -16.80 8.72
N ASN A 71 6.92 -16.02 8.25
CA ASN A 71 6.73 -15.04 7.20
C ASN A 71 6.16 -15.72 5.95
N ILE A 72 4.88 -15.50 5.68
CA ILE A 72 4.20 -16.10 4.52
C ILE A 72 4.52 -15.25 3.29
N PRO A 73 5.12 -15.84 2.23
CA PRO A 73 5.40 -15.10 1.01
C PRO A 73 4.12 -14.63 0.31
N LEU A 74 4.14 -13.41 -0.22
CA LEU A 74 3.01 -12.74 -0.86
C LEU A 74 3.24 -12.61 -2.36
N GLY A 75 2.70 -13.55 -3.14
CA GLY A 75 2.74 -13.51 -4.60
C GLY A 75 1.65 -12.64 -5.22
N GLY A 76 1.85 -12.22 -6.49
CA GLY A 76 0.89 -11.42 -7.26
C GLY A 76 0.71 -9.99 -6.73
N ARG A 77 1.70 -9.42 -6.03
CA ARG A 77 1.66 -8.07 -5.47
C ARG A 77 2.55 -7.14 -6.27
N VAL A 78 2.04 -5.94 -6.53
CA VAL A 78 2.82 -4.89 -7.21
C VAL A 78 3.80 -4.30 -6.22
N VAL A 79 5.06 -4.25 -6.61
CA VAL A 79 6.15 -3.57 -5.90
C VAL A 79 6.87 -2.63 -6.87
N PHE A 80 7.47 -1.59 -6.33
CA PHE A 80 8.22 -0.61 -7.11
C PHE A 80 9.69 -0.67 -6.72
N LEU A 81 10.56 -0.48 -7.69
CA LEU A 81 11.97 -0.19 -7.46
C LEU A 81 12.17 1.31 -7.62
N ASP A 82 12.59 1.96 -6.55
CA ASP A 82 12.84 3.39 -6.52
C ASP A 82 14.34 3.67 -6.42
N ALA A 83 14.83 4.64 -7.20
CA ALA A 83 16.18 5.19 -7.04
C ALA A 83 16.13 6.42 -6.13
N ILE A 84 17.02 6.46 -5.15
CA ILE A 84 17.17 7.61 -4.25
C ILE A 84 18.05 8.65 -4.92
N ARG A 85 17.55 9.87 -5.07
CA ARG A 85 18.27 11.01 -5.66
C ARG A 85 18.24 12.21 -4.72
N TRP A 86 19.33 12.96 -4.72
CA TRP A 86 19.40 14.26 -4.07
C TRP A 86 19.08 15.35 -5.09
N ARG A 87 18.04 16.13 -4.81
CA ARG A 87 17.69 17.32 -5.63
C ARG A 87 17.42 18.49 -4.70
N HIS A 88 18.13 19.60 -4.92
CA HIS A 88 17.96 20.84 -4.14
C HIS A 88 17.99 20.62 -2.61
N GLY A 89 18.92 19.78 -2.14
CA GLY A 89 19.06 19.47 -0.71
C GLY A 89 18.00 18.52 -0.14
N LYS A 90 17.11 17.98 -0.98
CA LYS A 90 16.05 17.03 -0.57
C LYS A 90 16.25 15.65 -1.19
N ILE A 91 15.88 14.63 -0.44
CA ILE A 91 15.82 13.26 -0.96
C ILE A 91 14.53 13.12 -1.78
N VAL A 92 14.67 12.63 -3.00
CA VAL A 92 13.57 12.34 -3.91
C VAL A 92 13.66 10.87 -4.31
N LEU A 93 12.55 10.15 -4.23
CA LEU A 93 12.41 8.79 -4.75
C LEU A 93 11.92 8.86 -6.19
N ILE A 94 12.64 8.23 -7.10
CA ILE A 94 12.29 8.15 -8.53
C ILE A 94 11.93 6.71 -8.84
N LYS A 95 10.69 6.45 -9.23
CA LYS A 95 10.24 5.12 -9.67
C LYS A 95 11.01 4.70 -10.91
N VAL A 96 11.80 3.63 -10.79
CA VAL A 96 12.63 3.07 -11.87
C VAL A 96 11.90 1.93 -12.55
N ALA A 97 11.26 1.07 -11.78
CA ALA A 97 10.53 -0.07 -12.29
C ALA A 97 9.28 -0.37 -11.45
N ARG A 98 8.33 -1.05 -12.08
CA ARG A 98 7.13 -1.62 -11.47
C ARG A 98 7.12 -3.09 -11.77
N GLU A 99 7.14 -3.91 -10.74
CA GLU A 99 7.22 -5.36 -10.86
C GLU A 99 6.10 -6.04 -10.09
N VAL A 100 5.81 -7.29 -10.42
CA VAL A 100 4.83 -8.12 -9.70
C VAL A 100 5.54 -9.29 -9.06
N THR A 101 5.31 -9.49 -7.76
CA THR A 101 5.92 -10.61 -7.04
C THR A 101 5.45 -11.94 -7.59
N SER A 102 6.38 -12.90 -7.71
CA SER A 102 6.13 -14.21 -8.30
C SER A 102 5.07 -15.00 -7.53
N THR A 103 4.24 -15.74 -8.28
CA THR A 103 3.30 -16.74 -7.75
C THR A 103 3.79 -18.16 -7.94
N ARG A 104 4.95 -18.33 -8.61
CA ARG A 104 5.53 -19.65 -8.92
C ARG A 104 5.96 -20.37 -7.65
N LYS A 105 5.61 -21.66 -7.55
CA LYS A 105 6.02 -22.53 -6.42
C LYS A 105 7.56 -22.46 -6.20
N GLY A 106 7.96 -22.26 -4.96
CA GLY A 106 9.36 -22.09 -4.57
C GLY A 106 9.91 -20.65 -4.69
N MET A 107 9.23 -19.77 -5.46
CA MET A 107 9.61 -18.37 -5.68
C MET A 107 8.51 -17.38 -5.32
N VAL A 108 7.48 -17.84 -4.64
CA VAL A 108 6.34 -16.99 -4.24
C VAL A 108 6.86 -15.79 -3.43
N GLY A 109 6.39 -14.61 -3.80
CA GLY A 109 6.79 -13.36 -3.15
C GLY A 109 8.09 -12.76 -3.67
N ASP A 110 8.87 -13.48 -4.49
CA ASP A 110 10.12 -13.00 -5.04
C ASP A 110 9.89 -12.06 -6.23
N VAL A 111 10.78 -11.10 -6.36
CA VAL A 111 10.87 -10.18 -7.48
C VAL A 111 12.34 -9.86 -7.75
N SER A 112 12.69 -9.65 -9.00
CA SER A 112 14.05 -9.30 -9.40
C SER A 112 14.04 -8.30 -10.57
N MET A 113 15.05 -7.42 -10.59
CA MET A 113 15.26 -6.44 -11.66
C MET A 113 16.76 -6.28 -11.91
N THR A 114 17.17 -6.31 -13.16
CA THR A 114 18.54 -6.00 -13.55
C THR A 114 18.69 -4.50 -13.76
N VAL A 115 19.74 -3.92 -13.17
CA VAL A 115 20.06 -2.50 -13.28
C VAL A 115 21.49 -2.32 -13.74
N HIS A 116 21.71 -1.27 -14.55
CA HIS A 116 23.02 -0.87 -15.04
C HIS A 116 23.22 0.64 -14.82
N PRO A 117 23.52 1.08 -13.59
CA PRO A 117 23.67 2.49 -13.31
C PRO A 117 25.02 3.02 -13.81
N MET A 118 25.04 4.16 -14.50
CA MET A 118 26.29 4.84 -14.94
C MET A 118 27.10 5.44 -13.79
N ARG A 119 26.54 5.50 -12.59
CA ARG A 119 27.15 6.04 -11.36
C ARG A 119 26.58 5.38 -10.15
N THR A 120 27.27 5.43 -9.04
CA THR A 120 26.79 4.88 -7.77
C THR A 120 25.36 5.36 -7.49
N THR A 121 24.42 4.42 -7.39
CA THR A 121 23.00 4.68 -7.20
C THR A 121 22.48 3.86 -6.03
N HIS A 122 21.64 4.48 -5.22
CA HIS A 122 20.97 3.86 -4.09
C HIS A 122 19.57 3.46 -4.51
N TYR A 123 19.19 2.21 -4.29
CA TYR A 123 17.88 1.67 -4.65
C TYR A 123 17.13 1.19 -3.41
N VAL A 124 15.82 1.28 -3.45
CA VAL A 124 14.91 0.75 -2.44
C VAL A 124 13.72 0.10 -3.12
N TRP A 125 13.32 -1.07 -2.66
CA TRP A 125 12.07 -1.67 -3.06
C TRP A 125 10.95 -1.17 -2.16
N VAL A 126 9.80 -0.85 -2.75
CA VAL A 126 8.63 -0.29 -2.06
C VAL A 126 7.38 -1.09 -2.40
N PHE A 127 6.67 -1.52 -1.38
CA PHE A 127 5.32 -2.02 -1.47
C PHE A 127 4.37 -0.99 -0.86
N GLU A 128 3.50 -0.41 -1.66
CA GLU A 128 2.59 0.67 -1.21
C GLU A 128 1.46 0.18 -0.29
N GLY A 129 1.31 -1.14 -0.17
CA GLY A 129 0.25 -1.74 0.62
C GLY A 129 -1.05 -1.93 -0.15
N THR A 130 -2.07 -2.40 0.56
CA THR A 130 -3.45 -2.53 0.08
C THR A 130 -4.40 -2.20 1.22
N HIS A 131 -5.71 -2.27 0.98
CA HIS A 131 -6.69 -2.12 2.07
C HIS A 131 -6.53 -3.15 3.20
N ARG A 132 -5.90 -4.32 2.94
CA ARG A 132 -5.66 -5.40 3.91
C ARG A 132 -4.20 -5.56 4.34
N LEU A 133 -3.27 -4.95 3.65
CA LEU A 133 -1.84 -5.10 3.88
C LEU A 133 -1.21 -3.74 4.14
N HIS A 134 -0.35 -3.62 5.15
CA HIS A 134 0.45 -2.43 5.36
C HIS A 134 1.46 -2.23 4.23
N SER A 135 1.84 -0.98 3.98
CA SER A 135 2.99 -0.66 3.14
C SER A 135 4.29 -1.10 3.82
N SER A 136 5.29 -1.39 3.02
CA SER A 136 6.64 -1.69 3.50
C SER A 136 7.70 -1.29 2.49
N HIS A 137 8.90 -1.05 2.96
CA HIS A 137 10.07 -0.80 2.12
C HIS A 137 11.24 -1.69 2.57
N SER A 138 12.12 -1.98 1.64
CA SER A 138 13.34 -2.75 1.92
C SER A 138 14.41 -1.86 2.54
N ARG A 139 15.52 -2.49 2.96
CA ARG A 139 16.77 -1.76 3.15
C ARG A 139 17.24 -1.16 1.83
N VAL A 140 18.02 -0.09 1.91
CA VAL A 140 18.66 0.52 0.75
C VAL A 140 19.78 -0.42 0.23
N VAL A 141 19.81 -0.60 -1.07
CA VAL A 141 20.86 -1.34 -1.78
C VAL A 141 21.67 -0.38 -2.63
N VAL A 142 22.99 -0.36 -2.43
CA VAL A 142 23.90 0.51 -3.17
C VAL A 142 24.51 -0.28 -4.32
N VAL A 143 24.35 0.26 -5.55
CA VAL A 143 24.98 -0.30 -6.77
C VAL A 143 25.99 0.72 -7.27
N LYS A 144 27.23 0.27 -7.47
CA LYS A 144 28.31 1.06 -8.07
C LYS A 144 28.12 1.03 -9.59
N GLY A 145 28.22 2.17 -10.23
CA GLY A 145 28.32 2.28 -11.68
C GLY A 145 29.77 2.29 -12.10
#